data_6dd270b4581cfd4352d861350a1fbb22
#
_entry.id   6dd270b4581cfd4352d861350a1fbb22
#
_cell.length_a   1.000
_cell.length_b   1.000
_cell.length_c   1.000
_cell.angle_alpha   90.00
_cell.angle_beta   90.00
_cell.angle_gamma   90.00
#
_symmetry.space_group_name_H-M   'P 1'
#
loop_
_entity.id
_entity.type
_entity.pdbx_description
1 polymer ?
#
loop_
_entity_poly.entity_id
_entity_poly.type
_entity_poly.pdbx_seq_one_letter_code
_entity_poly.pdbx_strand_id
1 'polypeptide(L)'
;MKPIITLAGLVLAVASAFAQAEPIVIKFSHVVAEDTPKGKGALMFKRLVEERLPGQVSVEVYPNSSLYGDANELEALRNNEVQLLAPSLAKFEQYTKQLQVFDLPFLFDDLDAVNRFQKRAKGRQLLRAMEDENITGLAYWHNGMKQLSATRALRMPSDASGLAFRIQPSAVLESQFAQLGAAANKIAFSKVFTSLQDGTVQGAENPWSNIYSQKMHTVQPYITETNHGVLDYML
;
A
#
# COMPACT_ATOMS: atom_id res chain seq x y z
N MET A 1 17.83 87.40 12.10
CA MET A 1 18.15 86.09 12.60
C MET A 1 16.97 85.17 12.22
N LYS A 2 17.12 84.25 11.30
CA LYS A 2 16.10 83.28 10.91
C LYS A 2 16.47 81.89 11.46
N PRO A 3 15.61 81.15 12.14
CA PRO A 3 15.91 79.76 12.55
C PRO A 3 15.79 78.86 11.37
N ILE A 4 16.79 77.98 11.22
CA ILE A 4 16.82 76.84 10.27
C ILE A 4 16.07 75.67 10.93
N ILE A 5 14.97 75.28 10.33
CA ILE A 5 14.23 74.10 10.74
C ILE A 5 14.81 72.89 10.01
N THR A 6 15.50 72.01 10.75
CA THR A 6 16.07 70.78 10.22
C THR A 6 14.94 69.71 10.24
N LEU A 7 14.50 69.33 9.02
CA LEU A 7 13.50 68.28 8.81
C LEU A 7 14.19 66.90 8.92
N ALA A 8 14.08 66.21 10.04
CA ALA A 8 14.54 64.84 10.22
C ALA A 8 13.55 63.89 9.52
N GLY A 9 13.92 63.34 8.38
CA GLY A 9 13.15 62.31 7.67
C GLY A 9 13.18 61.00 8.41
N LEU A 10 12.04 60.61 8.96
CA LEU A 10 11.81 59.27 9.56
C LEU A 10 11.62 58.26 8.44
N VAL A 11 12.66 57.53 8.07
CA VAL A 11 12.57 56.38 7.15
C VAL A 11 12.00 55.21 7.92
N LEU A 12 10.69 54.96 7.79
CA LEU A 12 10.04 53.76 8.27
C LEU A 12 10.42 52.60 7.35
N ALA A 13 11.43 51.82 7.73
CA ALA A 13 11.71 50.50 7.10
C ALA A 13 10.57 49.55 7.49
N VAL A 14 9.59 49.40 6.60
CA VAL A 14 8.58 48.31 6.70
C VAL A 14 9.33 47.02 6.38
N ALA A 15 9.83 46.35 7.40
CA ALA A 15 10.28 44.99 7.30
C ALA A 15 9.01 44.13 7.08
N SER A 16 8.69 43.84 5.83
CA SER A 16 7.70 42.87 5.44
C SER A 16 8.24 41.50 5.92
N ALA A 17 7.88 41.11 7.14
CA ALA A 17 8.01 39.74 7.58
C ALA A 17 7.11 38.92 6.63
N PHE A 18 7.68 38.32 5.60
CA PHE A 18 7.03 37.23 4.88
C PHE A 18 6.82 36.14 5.93
N ALA A 19 5.64 36.07 6.49
CA ALA A 19 5.21 34.91 7.25
C ALA A 19 5.24 33.74 6.26
N GLN A 20 6.32 32.98 6.30
CA GLN A 20 6.43 31.77 5.51
C GLN A 20 5.42 30.81 6.16
N ALA A 21 4.35 30.50 5.40
CA ALA A 21 3.38 29.52 5.85
C ALA A 21 4.12 28.22 6.16
N GLU A 22 3.75 27.56 7.26
CA GLU A 22 4.32 26.26 7.59
C GLU A 22 4.05 25.31 6.42
N PRO A 23 5.03 24.44 6.07
CA PRO A 23 4.85 23.48 5.00
C PRO A 23 3.66 22.57 5.27
N ILE A 24 2.91 22.24 4.24
CA ILE A 24 1.90 21.18 4.32
C ILE A 24 2.64 19.86 4.54
N VAL A 25 2.32 19.16 5.64
CA VAL A 25 2.92 17.86 5.93
C VAL A 25 2.04 16.75 5.37
N ILE A 26 2.60 15.92 4.48
CA ILE A 26 1.96 14.70 3.98
C ILE A 26 2.58 13.51 4.71
N LYS A 27 1.82 12.86 5.57
CA LYS A 27 2.20 11.58 6.18
C LYS A 27 1.85 10.45 5.21
N PHE A 28 2.87 9.73 4.77
CA PHE A 28 2.72 8.57 3.89
C PHE A 28 3.07 7.30 4.66
N SER A 29 2.06 6.52 5.06
CA SER A 29 2.24 5.26 5.78
C SER A 29 2.11 4.06 4.87
N HIS A 30 2.93 3.03 5.09
CA HIS A 30 2.81 1.74 4.41
C HIS A 30 3.35 0.57 5.24
N VAL A 31 2.87 -0.64 4.92
CA VAL A 31 3.11 -1.84 5.75
C VAL A 31 4.37 -2.64 5.37
N VAL A 32 5.03 -2.30 4.27
CA VAL A 32 6.21 -3.05 3.78
C VAL A 32 7.52 -2.38 4.19
N ALA A 33 8.64 -3.11 4.03
CA ALA A 33 9.95 -2.57 4.28
C ALA A 33 10.33 -1.49 3.26
N GLU A 34 11.22 -0.59 3.65
CA GLU A 34 11.65 0.56 2.86
C GLU A 34 12.39 0.17 1.58
N ASP A 35 13.13 -0.94 1.60
CA ASP A 35 13.91 -1.48 0.47
C ASP A 35 13.05 -2.22 -0.58
N THR A 36 11.75 -2.40 -0.33
CA THR A 36 10.82 -3.00 -1.30
C THR A 36 10.51 -2.03 -2.46
N PRO A 37 9.96 -2.53 -3.59
CA PRO A 37 9.51 -1.65 -4.67
C PRO A 37 8.56 -0.54 -4.21
N LYS A 38 7.57 -0.87 -3.35
CA LYS A 38 6.65 0.11 -2.78
C LYS A 38 7.36 1.12 -1.86
N GLY A 39 8.23 0.65 -0.96
CA GLY A 39 9.00 1.53 -0.08
C GLY A 39 9.88 2.50 -0.86
N LYS A 40 10.60 2.02 -1.88
CA LYS A 40 11.38 2.87 -2.81
C LYS A 40 10.49 3.85 -3.57
N GLY A 41 9.28 3.43 -3.97
CA GLY A 41 8.29 4.31 -4.59
C GLY A 41 7.85 5.44 -3.67
N ALA A 42 7.61 5.15 -2.38
CA ALA A 42 7.25 6.15 -1.38
C ALA A 42 8.38 7.17 -1.15
N LEU A 43 9.63 6.70 -1.06
CA LEU A 43 10.80 7.59 -0.96
C LEU A 43 11.01 8.44 -2.23
N MET A 44 10.76 7.86 -3.40
CA MET A 44 10.81 8.60 -4.66
C MET A 44 9.71 9.68 -4.70
N PHE A 45 8.50 9.35 -4.27
CA PHE A 45 7.40 10.33 -4.15
C PHE A 45 7.80 11.49 -3.24
N LYS A 46 8.31 11.19 -2.03
CA LYS A 46 8.83 12.20 -1.10
C LYS A 46 9.82 13.12 -1.79
N ARG A 47 10.87 12.56 -2.38
CA ARG A 47 11.92 13.32 -3.05
C ARG A 47 11.37 14.24 -4.14
N LEU A 48 10.52 13.71 -5.02
CA LEU A 48 9.97 14.48 -6.14
C LEU A 48 9.03 15.60 -5.69
N VAL A 49 8.25 15.38 -4.62
CA VAL A 49 7.37 16.41 -4.07
C VAL A 49 8.20 17.54 -3.44
N GLU A 50 9.16 17.20 -2.60
CA GLU A 50 10.00 18.19 -1.91
C GLU A 50 10.92 18.97 -2.87
N GLU A 51 11.40 18.32 -3.96
CA GLU A 51 12.15 18.99 -5.05
C GLU A 51 11.27 19.96 -5.85
N ARG A 52 9.99 19.62 -6.09
CA ARG A 52 9.08 20.44 -6.92
C ARG A 52 8.37 21.54 -6.15
N LEU A 53 8.18 21.35 -4.85
CA LEU A 53 7.45 22.25 -3.95
C LEU A 53 8.31 22.60 -2.72
N PRO A 54 9.53 23.15 -2.93
CA PRO A 54 10.47 23.40 -1.85
C PRO A 54 9.86 24.38 -0.82
N GLY A 55 9.90 23.99 0.45
CA GLY A 55 9.37 24.79 1.56
C GLY A 55 7.84 24.91 1.61
N GLN A 56 7.10 24.37 0.62
CA GLN A 56 5.63 24.38 0.60
C GLN A 56 5.03 23.05 1.10
N VAL A 57 5.69 21.94 0.78
CA VAL A 57 5.23 20.59 1.17
C VAL A 57 6.39 19.79 1.72
N SER A 58 6.14 19.07 2.79
CA SER A 58 7.05 18.08 3.36
C SER A 58 6.35 16.71 3.36
N VAL A 59 7.09 15.63 3.06
CA VAL A 59 6.56 14.27 3.08
C VAL A 59 7.27 13.44 4.13
N GLU A 60 6.51 12.89 5.06
CA GLU A 60 7.00 11.97 6.08
C GLU A 60 6.60 10.54 5.70
N VAL A 61 7.58 9.67 5.44
CA VAL A 61 7.35 8.27 5.07
C VAL A 61 7.47 7.37 6.28
N TYR A 62 6.45 6.55 6.53
CA TYR A 62 6.36 5.62 7.66
C TYR A 62 6.26 4.17 7.14
N PRO A 63 7.38 3.46 6.98
CA PRO A 63 7.42 2.07 6.52
C PRO A 63 7.11 1.08 7.64
N ASN A 64 7.00 -0.22 7.30
CA ASN A 64 6.89 -1.35 8.23
C ASN A 64 5.74 -1.25 9.23
N SER A 65 4.60 -0.66 8.85
CA SER A 65 3.47 -0.41 9.76
C SER A 65 3.85 0.44 10.99
N SER A 66 4.87 1.30 10.87
CA SER A 66 5.39 2.09 12.00
C SER A 66 4.42 3.17 12.47
N LEU A 67 3.52 3.65 11.62
CA LEU A 67 2.47 4.60 12.00
C LEU A 67 1.11 3.89 12.06
N TYR A 68 0.68 3.28 10.94
CA TYR A 68 -0.57 2.52 10.84
C TYR A 68 -0.31 1.18 10.13
N GLY A 69 -1.05 0.16 10.54
CA GLY A 69 -0.99 -1.18 9.97
C GLY A 69 -2.29 -1.55 9.24
N ASP A 70 -2.36 -2.80 8.77
CA ASP A 70 -3.47 -3.33 7.98
C ASP A 70 -4.86 -3.13 8.61
N ALA A 71 -4.94 -3.12 9.93
CA ALA A 71 -6.22 -3.08 10.64
C ALA A 71 -6.82 -1.67 10.71
N ASN A 72 -6.01 -0.62 10.63
CA ASN A 72 -6.44 0.74 10.94
C ASN A 72 -5.97 1.80 9.94
N GLU A 73 -5.14 1.45 8.95
CA GLU A 73 -4.57 2.45 8.01
C GLU A 73 -5.66 3.19 7.19
N LEU A 74 -6.71 2.50 6.74
CA LEU A 74 -7.78 3.11 5.95
C LEU A 74 -8.72 4.00 6.79
N GLU A 75 -8.95 3.63 8.05
CA GLU A 75 -9.70 4.47 8.98
C GLU A 75 -8.90 5.75 9.31
N ALA A 76 -7.60 5.62 9.57
CA ALA A 76 -6.71 6.76 9.79
C ALA A 76 -6.67 7.73 8.59
N LEU A 77 -6.71 7.21 7.35
CA LEU A 77 -6.84 8.04 6.15
C LEU A 77 -8.15 8.82 6.12
N ARG A 78 -9.27 8.17 6.40
CA ARG A 78 -10.60 8.82 6.44
C ARG A 78 -10.69 9.89 7.53
N ASN A 79 -10.00 9.68 8.64
CA ASN A 79 -9.93 10.64 9.75
C ASN A 79 -8.89 11.74 9.53
N ASN A 80 -8.17 11.74 8.39
CA ASN A 80 -7.08 12.67 8.08
C ASN A 80 -5.90 12.62 9.08
N GLU A 81 -5.71 11.48 9.75
CA GLU A 81 -4.55 11.23 10.63
C GLU A 81 -3.30 10.88 9.80
N VAL A 82 -3.50 10.37 8.59
CA VAL A 82 -2.52 10.14 7.53
C VAL A 82 -3.12 10.63 6.20
N GLN A 83 -2.31 11.20 5.31
CA GLN A 83 -2.79 11.82 4.07
C GLN A 83 -2.58 10.92 2.85
N LEU A 84 -1.66 9.96 2.93
CA LEU A 84 -1.33 9.08 1.81
C LEU A 84 -1.03 7.66 2.30
N LEU A 85 -1.60 6.70 1.59
CA LEU A 85 -1.40 5.26 1.81
C LEU A 85 -1.13 4.55 0.48
N ALA A 86 -0.62 3.32 0.53
CA ALA A 86 -0.57 2.42 -0.61
C ALA A 86 -0.98 0.99 -0.18
N PRO A 87 -2.24 0.79 0.26
CA PRO A 87 -2.74 -0.53 0.63
C PRO A 87 -2.95 -1.42 -0.59
N SER A 88 -2.96 -2.75 -0.37
CA SER A 88 -3.36 -3.68 -1.43
C SER A 88 -4.84 -3.56 -1.74
N LEU A 89 -5.20 -3.86 -2.99
CA LEU A 89 -6.58 -3.70 -3.48
C LEU A 89 -7.59 -4.56 -2.69
N ALA A 90 -7.18 -5.72 -2.20
CA ALA A 90 -7.98 -6.60 -1.36
C ALA A 90 -8.49 -5.94 -0.06
N LYS A 91 -7.74 -4.98 0.50
CA LYS A 91 -8.08 -4.34 1.78
C LYS A 91 -9.28 -3.38 1.70
N PHE A 92 -9.68 -3.01 0.49
CA PHE A 92 -10.81 -2.12 0.30
C PHE A 92 -12.18 -2.84 0.33
N GLU A 93 -12.21 -4.15 0.59
CA GLU A 93 -13.45 -4.95 0.59
C GLU A 93 -14.56 -4.36 1.45
N GLN A 94 -14.22 -3.77 2.60
CA GLN A 94 -15.20 -3.16 3.51
C GLN A 94 -15.82 -1.86 2.98
N TYR A 95 -15.16 -1.20 2.01
CA TYR A 95 -15.64 0.05 1.40
C TYR A 95 -16.25 -0.18 0.03
N THR A 96 -15.67 -1.09 -0.77
CA THR A 96 -16.15 -1.41 -2.11
C THR A 96 -15.83 -2.83 -2.52
N LYS A 97 -16.80 -3.51 -3.13
CA LYS A 97 -16.56 -4.81 -3.73
C LYS A 97 -16.01 -4.73 -5.16
N GLN A 98 -16.02 -3.54 -5.78
CA GLN A 98 -15.58 -3.39 -7.16
C GLN A 98 -14.10 -3.74 -7.35
N LEU A 99 -13.25 -3.46 -6.35
CA LEU A 99 -11.83 -3.76 -6.37
C LEU A 99 -11.51 -5.26 -6.19
N GLN A 100 -12.47 -6.07 -5.75
CA GLN A 100 -12.29 -7.52 -5.65
C GLN A 100 -12.10 -8.21 -7.02
N VAL A 101 -12.35 -7.50 -8.13
CA VAL A 101 -12.00 -8.01 -9.47
C VAL A 101 -10.52 -8.38 -9.57
N PHE A 102 -9.64 -7.71 -8.83
CA PHE A 102 -8.21 -8.03 -8.81
C PHE A 102 -7.86 -9.25 -7.95
N ASP A 103 -8.79 -9.72 -7.11
CA ASP A 103 -8.61 -10.92 -6.30
C ASP A 103 -9.07 -12.20 -7.01
N LEU A 104 -9.79 -12.07 -8.15
CA LEU A 104 -10.26 -13.21 -8.91
C LEU A 104 -9.08 -14.03 -9.45
N PRO A 105 -9.04 -15.35 -9.17
CA PRO A 105 -7.95 -16.19 -9.62
C PRO A 105 -7.94 -16.31 -11.16
N PHE A 106 -6.73 -16.28 -11.72
CA PHE A 106 -6.48 -16.47 -13.17
C PHE A 106 -7.22 -15.50 -14.09
N LEU A 107 -7.70 -14.34 -13.57
CA LEU A 107 -8.32 -13.32 -14.42
C LEU A 107 -7.30 -12.61 -15.32
N PHE A 108 -6.07 -12.49 -14.85
CA PHE A 108 -4.96 -11.88 -15.58
C PHE A 108 -3.85 -12.90 -15.78
N ASP A 109 -3.40 -13.06 -17.02
CA ASP A 109 -2.33 -13.99 -17.36
C ASP A 109 -0.96 -13.51 -16.83
N ASP A 110 -0.75 -12.19 -16.81
CA ASP A 110 0.51 -11.55 -16.43
C ASP A 110 0.30 -10.09 -16.00
N LEU A 111 1.37 -9.43 -15.55
CA LEU A 111 1.35 -8.02 -15.16
C LEU A 111 1.05 -7.08 -16.34
N ASP A 112 1.38 -7.46 -17.56
CA ASP A 112 1.06 -6.65 -18.76
C ASP A 112 -0.46 -6.65 -19.00
N ALA A 113 -1.15 -7.77 -18.78
CA ALA A 113 -2.61 -7.85 -18.83
C ALA A 113 -3.25 -6.95 -17.75
N VAL A 114 -2.73 -6.97 -16.51
CA VAL A 114 -3.16 -6.08 -15.43
C VAL A 114 -2.97 -4.61 -15.83
N ASN A 115 -1.79 -4.26 -16.31
CA ASN A 115 -1.44 -2.90 -16.72
C ASN A 115 -2.34 -2.41 -17.88
N ARG A 116 -2.61 -3.26 -18.87
CA ARG A 116 -3.55 -2.94 -19.95
C ARG A 116 -4.97 -2.70 -19.43
N PHE A 117 -5.44 -3.52 -18.50
CA PHE A 117 -6.76 -3.33 -17.87
C PHE A 117 -6.84 -2.03 -17.08
N GLN A 118 -5.86 -1.75 -16.21
CA GLN A 118 -5.83 -0.55 -15.37
C GLN A 118 -5.79 0.75 -16.19
N LYS A 119 -5.17 0.73 -17.38
CA LYS A 119 -5.12 1.88 -18.31
C LYS A 119 -6.43 2.10 -19.09
N ARG A 120 -7.33 1.13 -19.14
CA ARG A 120 -8.63 1.26 -19.83
C ARG A 120 -9.63 2.04 -18.99
N ALA A 121 -10.75 2.44 -19.61
CA ALA A 121 -11.79 3.24 -18.96
C ALA A 121 -12.29 2.61 -17.64
N LYS A 122 -12.54 1.30 -17.63
CA LYS A 122 -12.99 0.59 -16.42
C LYS A 122 -11.91 0.58 -15.33
N GLY A 123 -10.66 0.31 -15.65
CA GLY A 123 -9.56 0.36 -14.68
C GLY A 123 -9.41 1.74 -14.06
N ARG A 124 -9.47 2.80 -14.88
CA ARG A 124 -9.45 4.19 -14.37
C ARG A 124 -10.69 4.53 -13.54
N GLN A 125 -11.86 4.01 -13.89
CA GLN A 125 -13.08 4.19 -13.10
C GLN A 125 -12.95 3.58 -11.69
N LEU A 126 -12.25 2.45 -11.56
CA LEU A 126 -12.06 1.78 -10.27
C LEU A 126 -11.21 2.59 -9.28
N LEU A 127 -10.34 3.49 -9.74
CA LEU A 127 -9.65 4.44 -8.86
C LEU A 127 -10.63 5.34 -8.08
N ARG A 128 -11.83 5.54 -8.63
CA ARG A 128 -12.88 6.38 -8.05
C ARG A 128 -13.89 5.59 -7.22
N ALA A 129 -13.70 4.28 -7.07
CA ALA A 129 -14.69 3.39 -6.45
C ALA A 129 -14.96 3.66 -4.96
N MET A 130 -14.20 4.57 -4.33
CA MET A 130 -14.30 4.90 -2.91
C MET A 130 -14.46 6.41 -2.67
N GLU A 131 -14.77 7.20 -3.69
CA GLU A 131 -14.96 8.65 -3.53
C GLU A 131 -16.09 8.98 -2.54
N ASP A 132 -17.15 8.15 -2.50
CA ASP A 132 -18.26 8.29 -1.55
C ASP A 132 -17.81 8.00 -0.09
N GLU A 133 -16.67 7.38 0.10
CA GLU A 133 -16.04 7.09 1.41
C GLU A 133 -14.94 8.10 1.76
N ASN A 134 -14.86 9.23 1.04
CA ASN A 134 -13.81 10.24 1.16
C ASN A 134 -12.38 9.69 0.93
N ILE A 135 -12.24 8.65 0.10
CA ILE A 135 -10.97 8.08 -0.32
C ILE A 135 -10.83 8.26 -1.83
N THR A 136 -9.77 8.92 -2.27
CA THR A 136 -9.44 9.13 -3.67
C THR A 136 -8.28 8.25 -4.08
N GLY A 137 -8.49 7.34 -5.03
CA GLY A 137 -7.41 6.58 -5.64
C GLY A 137 -6.68 7.43 -6.69
N LEU A 138 -5.38 7.57 -6.53
CA LEU A 138 -4.55 8.40 -7.41
C LEU A 138 -3.90 7.59 -8.53
N ALA A 139 -3.41 6.39 -8.19
CA ALA A 139 -2.70 5.53 -9.13
C ALA A 139 -2.69 4.07 -8.66
N TYR A 140 -2.48 3.14 -9.59
CA TYR A 140 -2.11 1.77 -9.27
C TYR A 140 -0.59 1.65 -9.17
N TRP A 141 -0.12 0.89 -8.18
CA TRP A 141 1.26 0.49 -8.04
C TRP A 141 1.37 -1.02 -8.11
N HIS A 142 2.17 -1.54 -9.05
CA HIS A 142 2.38 -2.98 -9.20
C HIS A 142 3.27 -3.54 -8.09
N ASN A 143 2.90 -4.74 -7.63
CA ASN A 143 3.79 -5.55 -6.80
C ASN A 143 4.17 -6.87 -7.51
N GLY A 144 3.20 -7.58 -8.06
CA GLY A 144 3.50 -8.79 -8.82
C GLY A 144 2.40 -9.83 -8.81
N MET A 145 2.62 -10.89 -9.61
CA MET A 145 1.79 -12.08 -9.56
C MET A 145 2.05 -12.85 -8.26
N LYS A 146 0.98 -13.41 -7.70
CA LYS A 146 1.03 -14.15 -6.43
C LYS A 146 1.51 -15.59 -6.65
N GLN A 147 2.34 -16.03 -5.72
CA GLN A 147 2.87 -17.39 -5.62
C GLN A 147 2.39 -18.01 -4.31
N LEU A 148 2.33 -19.33 -4.23
CA LEU A 148 2.02 -20.05 -3.01
C LEU A 148 3.31 -20.52 -2.31
N SER A 149 3.44 -20.21 -1.03
CA SER A 149 4.42 -20.84 -0.14
C SER A 149 3.72 -21.81 0.80
N ALA A 150 4.36 -22.92 1.16
CA ALA A 150 3.77 -23.90 2.07
C ALA A 150 4.84 -24.74 2.80
N THR A 151 4.39 -25.45 3.84
CA THR A 151 5.21 -26.44 4.58
C THR A 151 5.43 -27.74 3.81
N ARG A 152 4.69 -27.97 2.71
CA ARG A 152 4.84 -29.10 1.78
C ARG A 152 4.73 -28.67 0.33
N ALA A 153 5.22 -29.49 -0.59
CA ALA A 153 5.13 -29.23 -2.02
C ALA A 153 3.65 -29.22 -2.47
N LEU A 154 3.28 -28.20 -3.24
CA LEU A 154 1.95 -28.03 -3.84
C LEU A 154 2.08 -28.25 -5.35
N ARG A 155 1.88 -29.47 -5.84
CA ARG A 155 1.96 -29.81 -7.28
C ARG A 155 0.59 -29.83 -7.94
N MET A 156 -0.44 -30.16 -7.16
CA MET A 156 -1.82 -30.23 -7.59
C MET A 156 -2.68 -29.40 -6.63
N PRO A 157 -3.84 -28.86 -7.07
CA PRO A 157 -4.75 -28.14 -6.18
C PRO A 157 -5.12 -28.90 -4.90
N SER A 158 -5.28 -30.22 -5.00
CA SER A 158 -5.59 -31.11 -3.87
C SER A 158 -4.49 -31.15 -2.80
N ASP A 159 -3.25 -30.78 -3.12
CA ASP A 159 -2.16 -30.75 -2.15
C ASP A 159 -2.32 -29.65 -1.10
N ALA A 160 -3.14 -28.64 -1.39
CA ALA A 160 -3.49 -27.59 -0.43
C ALA A 160 -4.52 -28.04 0.61
N SER A 161 -5.24 -29.15 0.34
CA SER A 161 -6.32 -29.63 1.22
C SER A 161 -5.84 -29.90 2.65
N GLY A 162 -6.61 -29.41 3.63
CA GLY A 162 -6.31 -29.55 5.06
C GLY A 162 -5.21 -28.63 5.58
N LEU A 163 -4.58 -27.80 4.74
CA LEU A 163 -3.66 -26.76 5.20
C LEU A 163 -4.43 -25.48 5.56
N ALA A 164 -3.84 -24.67 6.44
CA ALA A 164 -4.29 -23.32 6.72
C ALA A 164 -3.36 -22.32 6.00
N PHE A 165 -3.94 -21.42 5.22
CA PHE A 165 -3.21 -20.36 4.52
C PHE A 165 -3.52 -18.99 5.10
N ARG A 166 -2.49 -18.17 5.21
CA ARG A 166 -2.69 -16.76 5.42
C ARG A 166 -3.15 -16.11 4.14
N ILE A 167 -4.23 -15.34 4.22
CA ILE A 167 -4.72 -14.50 3.14
C ILE A 167 -4.85 -13.03 3.58
N GLN A 168 -5.04 -12.13 2.61
CA GLN A 168 -5.48 -10.78 2.85
C GLN A 168 -6.99 -10.75 3.15
N PRO A 169 -7.53 -9.67 3.76
CA PRO A 169 -8.97 -9.52 3.95
C PRO A 169 -9.70 -9.47 2.60
N SER A 170 -10.25 -10.60 2.16
CA SER A 170 -11.04 -10.69 0.93
C SER A 170 -11.92 -11.95 0.97
N ALA A 171 -13.21 -11.78 0.71
CA ALA A 171 -14.14 -12.91 0.59
C ALA A 171 -13.87 -13.74 -0.65
N VAL A 172 -13.34 -13.14 -1.72
CA VAL A 172 -12.93 -13.84 -2.93
C VAL A 172 -11.77 -14.78 -2.63
N LEU A 173 -10.73 -14.32 -1.93
CA LEU A 173 -9.60 -15.14 -1.52
C LEU A 173 -10.04 -16.25 -0.55
N GLU A 174 -10.90 -15.95 0.40
CA GLU A 174 -11.46 -16.94 1.33
C GLU A 174 -12.18 -18.05 0.56
N SER A 175 -13.04 -17.70 -0.38
CA SER A 175 -13.74 -18.65 -1.25
C SER A 175 -12.77 -19.48 -2.11
N GLN A 176 -11.71 -18.85 -2.65
CA GLN A 176 -10.70 -19.54 -3.44
C GLN A 176 -10.01 -20.66 -2.63
N PHE A 177 -9.53 -20.36 -1.43
CA PHE A 177 -8.86 -21.35 -0.59
C PHE A 177 -9.84 -22.44 -0.08
N ALA A 178 -11.10 -22.06 0.19
CA ALA A 178 -12.13 -23.04 0.52
C ALA A 178 -12.35 -24.07 -0.61
N GLN A 179 -12.31 -23.65 -1.89
CA GLN A 179 -12.40 -24.57 -3.03
C GLN A 179 -11.20 -25.53 -3.13
N LEU A 180 -10.05 -25.16 -2.58
CA LEU A 180 -8.88 -26.03 -2.48
C LEU A 180 -8.95 -27.00 -1.28
N GLY A 181 -10.03 -26.96 -0.48
CA GLY A 181 -10.15 -27.70 0.77
C GLY A 181 -9.22 -27.19 1.87
N ALA A 182 -8.76 -25.96 1.76
CA ALA A 182 -7.85 -25.31 2.70
C ALA A 182 -8.58 -24.29 3.58
N ALA A 183 -8.08 -24.08 4.80
CA ALA A 183 -8.54 -23.00 5.66
C ALA A 183 -7.88 -21.68 5.25
N ALA A 184 -8.64 -20.59 5.26
CA ALA A 184 -8.17 -19.24 4.94
C ALA A 184 -8.19 -18.35 6.18
N ASN A 185 -7.03 -17.85 6.59
CA ASN A 185 -6.86 -17.02 7.78
C ASN A 185 -6.48 -15.59 7.39
N LYS A 186 -7.36 -14.64 7.67
CA LYS A 186 -7.13 -13.21 7.45
C LYS A 186 -6.18 -12.68 8.52
N ILE A 187 -4.88 -12.57 8.20
CA ILE A 187 -3.83 -12.15 9.15
C ILE A 187 -3.12 -10.91 8.61
N ALA A 188 -2.93 -9.90 9.47
CA ALA A 188 -2.20 -8.68 9.15
C ALA A 188 -0.78 -8.97 8.63
N PHE A 189 -0.30 -8.17 7.67
CA PHE A 189 0.98 -8.41 6.99
C PHE A 189 2.17 -8.48 7.97
N SER A 190 2.19 -7.61 8.99
CA SER A 190 3.20 -7.60 10.04
C SER A 190 3.28 -8.87 10.88
N LYS A 191 2.26 -9.74 10.83
CA LYS A 191 2.18 -11.01 11.59
C LYS A 191 2.44 -12.24 10.73
N VAL A 192 2.56 -12.09 9.42
CA VAL A 192 2.66 -13.24 8.50
C VAL A 192 3.89 -14.10 8.81
N PHE A 193 5.07 -13.50 8.95
CA PHE A 193 6.29 -14.26 9.24
C PHE A 193 6.17 -15.09 10.52
N THR A 194 5.73 -14.48 11.61
CA THR A 194 5.56 -15.16 12.90
C THR A 194 4.53 -16.28 12.80
N SER A 195 3.39 -16.04 12.13
CA SER A 195 2.33 -17.05 11.97
C SER A 195 2.75 -18.23 11.09
N LEU A 196 3.67 -18.05 10.16
CA LEU A 196 4.30 -19.12 9.39
C LEU A 196 5.35 -19.86 10.22
N GLN A 197 6.12 -19.14 11.03
CA GLN A 197 7.19 -19.68 11.86
C GLN A 197 6.65 -20.55 12.99
N ASP A 198 5.59 -20.12 13.66
CA ASP A 198 4.96 -20.86 14.78
C ASP A 198 3.94 -21.91 14.33
N GLY A 199 3.65 -22.01 13.02
CA GLY A 199 2.75 -22.99 12.45
C GLY A 199 1.27 -22.66 12.62
N THR A 200 0.91 -21.42 13.04
CA THR A 200 -0.49 -20.95 13.05
C THR A 200 -1.14 -21.10 11.68
N VAL A 201 -0.35 -20.88 10.63
CA VAL A 201 -0.67 -21.21 9.23
C VAL A 201 0.46 -21.99 8.60
N GLN A 202 0.12 -22.88 7.65
CA GLN A 202 1.07 -23.73 6.94
C GLN A 202 1.49 -23.15 5.59
N GLY A 203 0.83 -22.08 5.15
CA GLY A 203 1.13 -21.44 3.88
C GLY A 203 0.68 -20.00 3.78
N ALA A 204 1.09 -19.35 2.72
CA ALA A 204 0.67 -17.99 2.37
C ALA A 204 0.73 -17.77 0.86
N GLU A 205 -0.01 -16.77 0.38
CA GLU A 205 0.10 -16.26 -0.99
C GLU A 205 0.74 -14.89 -0.98
N ASN A 206 1.76 -14.69 -1.80
CA ASN A 206 2.44 -13.38 -1.94
C ASN A 206 3.22 -13.30 -3.25
N PRO A 207 3.46 -12.10 -3.79
CA PRO A 207 4.47 -11.88 -4.81
C PRO A 207 5.89 -12.11 -4.30
N TRP A 208 6.82 -12.35 -5.20
CA TRP A 208 8.22 -12.63 -4.88
C TRP A 208 8.87 -11.58 -3.98
N SER A 209 8.59 -10.29 -4.21
CA SER A 209 9.15 -9.19 -3.40
C SER A 209 8.75 -9.29 -1.93
N ASN A 210 7.49 -9.66 -1.65
CA ASN A 210 6.99 -9.85 -0.29
C ASN A 210 7.58 -11.10 0.36
N ILE A 211 7.64 -12.22 -0.39
CA ILE A 211 8.23 -13.47 0.09
C ILE A 211 9.67 -13.23 0.54
N TYR A 212 10.44 -12.49 -0.26
CA TYR A 212 11.84 -12.20 0.03
C TYR A 212 11.99 -11.19 1.17
N SER A 213 11.38 -10.02 1.08
CA SER A 213 11.56 -8.93 2.06
C SER A 213 11.04 -9.27 3.45
N GLN A 214 9.97 -10.09 3.54
CA GLN A 214 9.44 -10.60 4.81
C GLN A 214 10.10 -11.91 5.25
N LYS A 215 11.16 -12.34 4.56
CA LYS A 215 11.93 -13.56 4.88
C LYS A 215 11.06 -14.84 4.96
N MET A 216 9.89 -14.87 4.30
CA MET A 216 8.99 -16.01 4.35
C MET A 216 9.67 -17.29 3.84
N HIS A 217 10.58 -17.17 2.87
CA HIS A 217 11.39 -18.26 2.33
C HIS A 217 12.31 -18.95 3.37
N THR A 218 12.56 -18.34 4.52
CA THR A 218 13.38 -18.94 5.59
C THR A 218 12.57 -19.86 6.51
N VAL A 219 11.23 -19.76 6.48
CA VAL A 219 10.31 -20.55 7.28
C VAL A 219 9.31 -21.36 6.44
N GLN A 220 9.39 -21.22 5.10
CA GLN A 220 8.57 -21.94 4.13
C GLN A 220 9.47 -22.71 3.18
N PRO A 221 9.59 -24.06 3.35
CA PRO A 221 10.53 -24.85 2.56
C PRO A 221 10.12 -25.05 1.11
N TYR A 222 8.85 -24.79 0.78
CA TYR A 222 8.33 -24.94 -0.59
C TYR A 222 7.66 -23.67 -1.06
N ILE A 223 8.01 -23.27 -2.29
CA ILE A 223 7.34 -22.19 -3.00
C ILE A 223 6.94 -22.74 -4.37
N THR A 224 5.66 -22.61 -4.71
CA THR A 224 5.12 -23.01 -6.01
C THR A 224 4.83 -21.76 -6.82
N GLU A 225 5.44 -21.66 -7.99
CA GLU A 225 5.16 -20.59 -8.94
C GLU A 225 3.82 -20.85 -9.61
N THR A 226 2.78 -20.25 -9.08
CA THR A 226 1.41 -20.47 -9.49
C THR A 226 0.84 -19.37 -10.38
N ASN A 227 1.33 -18.14 -10.23
CA ASN A 227 0.82 -16.94 -10.91
C ASN A 227 -0.73 -16.86 -10.89
N HIS A 228 -1.34 -17.36 -9.82
CA HIS A 228 -2.78 -17.56 -9.72
C HIS A 228 -3.59 -16.28 -9.50
N GLY A 229 -2.94 -15.19 -9.20
CA GLY A 229 -3.58 -13.90 -8.96
C GLY A 229 -2.57 -12.77 -8.95
N VAL A 230 -3.04 -11.56 -8.82
CA VAL A 230 -2.21 -10.36 -8.74
C VAL A 230 -2.31 -9.75 -7.35
N LEU A 231 -1.23 -9.11 -6.90
CA LEU A 231 -1.25 -8.22 -5.75
C LEU A 231 -0.74 -6.87 -6.20
N ASP A 232 -1.66 -5.94 -6.34
CA ASP A 232 -1.37 -4.55 -6.64
C ASP A 232 -1.83 -3.65 -5.49
N TYR A 233 -1.35 -2.43 -5.50
CA TYR A 233 -1.67 -1.39 -4.55
C TYR A 233 -2.44 -0.26 -5.22
N MET A 234 -3.19 0.49 -4.44
CA MET A 234 -3.74 1.79 -4.82
C MET A 234 -3.09 2.87 -3.96
N LEU A 235 -2.52 3.87 -4.61
CA LEU A 235 -2.03 5.08 -3.96
C LEU A 235 -3.19 6.04 -3.79
#